data_c009ade066fffc2ac4ab30ff50e92e68
#
_entry.id   c009ade066fffc2ac4ab30ff50e92e68
#
_cell.length_a   1.000
_cell.length_b   1.000
_cell.length_c   1.000
_cell.angle_alpha   90.00
_cell.angle_beta   90.00
_cell.angle_gamma   90.00
#
_symmetry.space_group_name_H-M   'P 1'
#
loop_
_entity.id
_entity.type
_entity.pdbx_description
1 polymer ?
#
loop_
_entity_poly.entity_id
_entity_poly.type
_entity_poly.pdbx_seq_one_letter_code
_entity_poly.pdbx_strand_id
1 'polypeptide(L)'
;MVDETLDVLIVGGGPVGCTLALALRASPHRVGLLERASSPERARDLARRPIALSYASRLILERIGAWQALTPTPIETIHVSQAGGFGRIRLDAADAGVPALGYVVEYGELSAALVERLASSGIETVMAEHAPPARCIVHAEGAAEDASEKRYDQDAIVGVVQTQPAAAATAFERFTDEGPLALLPLAERYAFVWGARPERARALAAVPQDAFLQEMARAIGGRIGRLVSVESRAVQPLALRVRASRVGAREVFVGNAAQTLHPVAGQGLNLGLRDAWDLAAIWRDADDPGAAPVLLRFVATRRLDAGATIRVTDLLAGAFLGGGRLASAARGLAMTALDVLPPARRFFARRMIYGPSAIP
;
A
#
# COMPACT_ATOMS: atom_id res chain seq x y z
N MET A 1 -40.51 2.98 -18.38
CA MET A 1 -39.25 3.63 -17.96
C MET A 1 -38.43 2.55 -17.33
N VAL A 2 -37.27 2.23 -17.89
CA VAL A 2 -36.31 1.32 -17.21
C VAL A 2 -35.83 2.07 -15.97
N ASP A 3 -35.90 1.43 -14.82
CA ASP A 3 -35.37 1.98 -13.57
C ASP A 3 -33.87 2.18 -13.77
N GLU A 4 -33.40 3.43 -13.89
CA GLU A 4 -31.99 3.78 -14.10
C GLU A 4 -31.16 3.71 -12.80
N THR A 5 -31.78 3.28 -11.71
CA THR A 5 -31.14 3.19 -10.40
C THR A 5 -30.05 2.11 -10.41
N LEU A 6 -28.84 2.45 -10.01
CA LEU A 6 -27.75 1.51 -9.77
C LEU A 6 -27.95 0.79 -8.42
N ASP A 7 -27.54 -0.46 -8.34
CA ASP A 7 -27.44 -1.12 -7.03
C ASP A 7 -26.22 -0.57 -6.27
N VAL A 8 -25.10 -0.34 -6.99
CA VAL A 8 -23.84 0.15 -6.41
C VAL A 8 -23.25 1.25 -7.29
N LEU A 9 -22.98 2.40 -6.71
CA LEU A 9 -22.15 3.45 -7.31
C LEU A 9 -20.81 3.50 -6.59
N ILE A 10 -19.72 3.23 -7.32
CA ILE A 10 -18.34 3.34 -6.81
C ILE A 10 -17.81 4.72 -7.20
N VAL A 11 -17.47 5.55 -6.21
CA VAL A 11 -16.92 6.88 -6.41
C VAL A 11 -15.41 6.79 -6.25
N GLY A 12 -14.67 6.94 -7.36
CA GLY A 12 -13.21 6.91 -7.45
C GLY A 12 -12.66 5.82 -8.35
N GLY A 13 -12.12 6.22 -9.52
CA GLY A 13 -11.50 5.36 -10.54
C GLY A 13 -10.05 4.96 -10.26
N GLY A 14 -9.58 5.07 -9.01
CA GLY A 14 -8.26 4.58 -8.61
C GLY A 14 -8.20 3.04 -8.49
N PRO A 15 -7.00 2.46 -8.20
CA PRO A 15 -6.82 1.02 -8.18
C PRO A 15 -7.79 0.26 -7.26
N VAL A 16 -8.21 0.84 -6.14
CA VAL A 16 -9.16 0.20 -5.22
C VAL A 16 -10.57 0.16 -5.80
N GLY A 17 -11.06 1.28 -6.35
CA GLY A 17 -12.38 1.34 -6.95
C GLY A 17 -12.49 0.49 -8.20
N CYS A 18 -11.48 0.53 -9.09
CA CYS A 18 -11.42 -0.33 -10.27
C CYS A 18 -11.39 -1.82 -9.89
N THR A 19 -10.64 -2.19 -8.85
CA THR A 19 -10.61 -3.57 -8.36
C THR A 19 -11.96 -4.02 -7.84
N LEU A 20 -12.68 -3.18 -7.09
CA LEU A 20 -14.04 -3.48 -6.62
C LEU A 20 -15.00 -3.66 -7.78
N ALA A 21 -15.01 -2.72 -8.73
CA ALA A 21 -15.85 -2.79 -9.92
C ALA A 21 -15.63 -4.11 -10.70
N LEU A 22 -14.37 -4.44 -10.99
CA LEU A 22 -14.01 -5.67 -11.67
C LEU A 22 -14.34 -6.94 -10.87
N ALA A 23 -14.22 -6.91 -9.55
CA ALA A 23 -14.61 -8.04 -8.70
C ALA A 23 -16.12 -8.28 -8.68
N LEU A 24 -16.91 -7.23 -8.91
CA LEU A 24 -18.37 -7.28 -9.00
C LEU A 24 -18.91 -7.55 -10.41
N ARG A 25 -18.07 -7.63 -11.45
CA ARG A 25 -18.52 -7.79 -12.85
C ARG A 25 -19.43 -9.00 -13.11
N ALA A 26 -19.30 -10.04 -12.31
CA ALA A 26 -20.11 -11.27 -12.39
C ALA A 26 -21.17 -11.34 -11.28
N SER A 27 -21.38 -10.27 -10.51
CA SER A 27 -22.46 -10.21 -9.51
C SER A 27 -23.79 -9.88 -10.18
N PRO A 28 -24.91 -10.14 -9.51
CA PRO A 28 -26.24 -9.73 -10.02
C PRO A 28 -26.48 -8.22 -9.95
N HIS A 29 -25.60 -7.44 -9.34
CA HIS A 29 -25.78 -6.02 -9.10
C HIS A 29 -25.42 -5.18 -10.33
N ARG A 30 -26.23 -4.17 -10.60
CA ARG A 30 -25.92 -3.12 -11.57
C ARG A 30 -24.94 -2.14 -10.92
N VAL A 31 -23.67 -2.16 -11.40
CA VAL A 31 -22.54 -1.39 -10.83
C VAL A 31 -22.16 -0.27 -11.77
N GLY A 32 -22.08 0.96 -11.26
CA GLY A 32 -21.49 2.11 -11.92
C GLY A 32 -20.19 2.54 -11.26
N LEU A 33 -19.19 2.94 -12.07
CA LEU A 33 -17.94 3.53 -11.59
C LEU A 33 -17.90 5.00 -11.99
N LEU A 34 -17.86 5.88 -10.98
CA LEU A 34 -17.73 7.32 -11.17
C LEU A 34 -16.25 7.70 -11.07
N GLU A 35 -15.71 8.18 -12.17
CA GLU A 35 -14.36 8.71 -12.22
C GLU A 35 -14.38 10.24 -12.09
N ARG A 36 -13.59 10.78 -11.16
CA ARG A 36 -13.35 12.23 -11.08
C ARG A 36 -12.06 12.57 -11.79
N ALA A 37 -12.12 13.57 -12.66
CA ALA A 37 -10.95 14.07 -13.36
C ALA A 37 -9.87 14.54 -12.37
N SER A 38 -8.68 13.98 -12.47
CA SER A 38 -7.50 14.52 -11.78
C SER A 38 -6.77 15.52 -12.69
N SER A 39 -6.06 16.50 -12.11
CA SER A 39 -5.24 17.37 -12.94
C SER A 39 -4.18 16.56 -13.70
N PRO A 40 -3.86 16.93 -14.96
CA PRO A 40 -2.87 16.21 -15.76
C PRO A 40 -1.48 16.12 -15.09
N GLU A 41 -1.11 17.14 -14.33
CA GLU A 41 0.16 17.17 -13.57
C GLU A 41 0.17 16.11 -12.46
N ARG A 42 -0.87 16.09 -11.63
CA ARG A 42 -1.04 15.09 -10.57
C ARG A 42 -1.09 13.66 -11.11
N ALA A 43 -1.74 13.46 -12.26
CA ALA A 43 -1.79 12.16 -12.92
C ALA A 43 -0.40 11.69 -13.36
N ARG A 44 0.44 12.59 -13.92
CA ARG A 44 1.83 12.28 -14.33
C ARG A 44 2.72 11.94 -13.14
N ASP A 45 2.62 12.71 -12.04
CA ASP A 45 3.41 12.48 -10.83
C ASP A 45 3.06 11.14 -10.17
N LEU A 46 1.76 10.81 -10.13
CA LEU A 46 1.28 9.53 -9.62
C LEU A 46 1.72 8.37 -10.51
N ALA A 47 1.69 8.54 -11.85
CA ALA A 47 2.00 7.46 -12.78
C ALA A 47 3.39 6.85 -12.57
N ARG A 48 4.39 7.68 -12.27
CA ARG A 48 5.79 7.25 -12.03
C ARG A 48 6.07 6.78 -10.62
N ARG A 49 5.05 6.78 -9.75
CA ARG A 49 5.23 6.40 -8.34
C ARG A 49 5.35 4.88 -8.22
N PRO A 50 6.49 4.36 -7.71
CA PRO A 50 6.61 2.95 -7.41
C PRO A 50 5.70 2.57 -6.25
N ILE A 51 5.05 1.42 -6.36
CA ILE A 51 4.18 0.84 -5.34
C ILE A 51 4.54 -0.62 -5.09
N ALA A 52 4.48 -1.03 -3.82
CA ALA A 52 4.70 -2.41 -3.43
C ALA A 52 3.35 -3.12 -3.29
N LEU A 53 3.17 -4.20 -4.03
CA LEU A 53 2.03 -5.10 -3.97
C LEU A 53 2.44 -6.36 -3.20
N SER A 54 1.65 -6.78 -2.22
CA SER A 54 1.84 -8.07 -1.55
C SER A 54 1.48 -9.22 -2.49
N TYR A 55 1.94 -10.43 -2.19
CA TYR A 55 1.53 -11.61 -2.95
C TYR A 55 0.00 -11.81 -2.95
N ALA A 56 -0.69 -11.50 -1.86
CA ALA A 56 -2.15 -11.53 -1.82
C ALA A 56 -2.79 -10.52 -2.78
N SER A 57 -2.24 -9.32 -2.90
CA SER A 57 -2.69 -8.32 -3.87
C SER A 57 -2.49 -8.81 -5.31
N ARG A 58 -1.37 -9.49 -5.61
CA ARG A 58 -1.17 -10.17 -6.88
C ARG A 58 -2.31 -11.15 -7.19
N LEU A 59 -2.65 -12.03 -6.23
CA LEU A 59 -3.74 -13.02 -6.42
C LEU A 59 -5.08 -12.35 -6.70
N ILE A 60 -5.39 -11.22 -6.05
CA ILE A 60 -6.60 -10.44 -6.33
C ILE A 60 -6.56 -9.92 -7.77
N LEU A 61 -5.44 -9.29 -8.18
CA LEU A 61 -5.28 -8.74 -9.53
C LEU A 61 -5.31 -9.83 -10.62
N GLU A 62 -4.79 -11.01 -10.35
CA GLU A 62 -4.90 -12.17 -11.26
C GLU A 62 -6.36 -12.60 -11.44
N ARG A 63 -7.15 -12.70 -10.36
CA ARG A 63 -8.55 -13.11 -10.40
C ARG A 63 -9.44 -12.11 -11.16
N ILE A 64 -9.13 -10.84 -11.10
CA ILE A 64 -9.84 -9.83 -11.91
C ILE A 64 -9.27 -9.65 -13.33
N GLY A 65 -8.16 -10.33 -13.65
CA GLY A 65 -7.52 -10.37 -14.98
C GLY A 65 -6.66 -9.15 -15.31
N ALA A 66 -6.21 -8.38 -14.30
CA ALA A 66 -5.37 -7.20 -14.50
C ALA A 66 -3.87 -7.49 -14.34
N TRP A 67 -3.49 -8.63 -13.74
CA TRP A 67 -2.10 -8.94 -13.44
C TRP A 67 -1.23 -9.18 -14.67
N GLN A 68 -1.78 -9.81 -15.70
CA GLN A 68 -1.04 -10.26 -16.88
C GLN A 68 -0.50 -9.10 -17.76
N ALA A 69 -1.07 -7.91 -17.58
CA ALA A 69 -0.62 -6.70 -18.28
C ALA A 69 0.52 -5.95 -17.56
N LEU A 70 0.97 -6.45 -16.39
CA LEU A 70 2.00 -5.81 -15.57
C LEU A 70 3.37 -6.43 -15.80
N THR A 71 4.42 -5.62 -15.66
CA THR A 71 5.85 -6.02 -15.65
C THR A 71 6.43 -5.88 -14.22
N PRO A 72 5.98 -6.71 -13.27
CA PRO A 72 6.30 -6.55 -11.87
C PRO A 72 7.73 -6.99 -11.54
N THR A 73 8.43 -6.23 -10.72
CA THR A 73 9.73 -6.65 -10.15
C THR A 73 9.46 -7.43 -8.86
N PRO A 74 9.89 -8.71 -8.75
CA PRO A 74 9.65 -9.51 -7.56
C PRO A 74 10.49 -9.05 -6.37
N ILE A 75 9.95 -9.21 -5.17
CA ILE A 75 10.65 -9.11 -3.89
C ILE A 75 10.74 -10.53 -3.33
N GLU A 76 11.87 -11.18 -3.50
CA GLU A 76 12.10 -12.55 -3.02
C GLU A 76 12.64 -12.56 -1.59
N THR A 77 13.41 -11.54 -1.23
CA THR A 77 13.99 -11.37 0.10
C THR A 77 13.70 -9.97 0.63
N ILE A 78 13.35 -9.86 1.92
CA ILE A 78 13.31 -8.60 2.65
C ILE A 78 14.36 -8.65 3.75
N HIS A 79 15.28 -7.69 3.73
CA HIS A 79 16.30 -7.54 4.75
C HIS A 79 16.01 -6.34 5.64
N VAL A 80 15.66 -6.62 6.91
CA VAL A 80 15.40 -5.58 7.91
C VAL A 80 16.60 -5.45 8.85
N SER A 81 17.02 -4.21 9.13
CA SER A 81 18.14 -3.93 10.04
C SER A 81 17.98 -2.56 10.71
N GLN A 82 18.82 -2.26 11.71
CA GLN A 82 18.89 -0.92 12.31
C GLN A 82 20.30 -0.33 12.23
N ALA A 83 20.38 0.99 12.17
CA ALA A 83 21.63 1.73 12.29
C ALA A 83 22.10 1.79 13.75
N GLY A 84 23.40 1.78 13.99
CA GLY A 84 23.97 1.95 15.33
C GLY A 84 23.64 0.85 16.35
N GLY A 85 22.96 -0.23 15.95
CA GLY A 85 22.55 -1.32 16.82
C GLY A 85 22.79 -2.69 16.20
N PHE A 86 22.56 -3.74 17.01
CA PHE A 86 22.59 -5.14 16.57
C PHE A 86 21.18 -5.61 16.18
N GLY A 87 21.12 -6.79 15.59
CA GLY A 87 19.86 -7.43 15.15
C GLY A 87 19.53 -7.13 13.69
N ARG A 88 19.07 -8.17 13.03
CA ARG A 88 18.56 -8.15 11.67
C ARG A 88 17.49 -9.22 11.52
N ILE A 89 16.65 -9.07 10.53
CA ILE A 89 15.72 -10.12 10.09
C ILE A 89 15.90 -10.28 8.60
N ARG A 90 15.97 -11.52 8.16
CA ARG A 90 15.87 -11.88 6.76
C ARG A 90 14.59 -12.69 6.55
N LEU A 91 13.71 -12.19 5.71
CA LEU A 91 12.49 -12.86 5.29
C LEU A 91 12.67 -13.32 3.85
N ASP A 92 12.57 -14.61 3.60
CA ASP A 92 12.67 -15.19 2.27
C ASP A 92 11.31 -15.73 1.81
N ALA A 93 11.00 -15.58 0.52
CA ALA A 93 9.77 -16.06 -0.08
C ALA A 93 9.58 -17.57 0.12
N ALA A 94 10.68 -18.34 0.06
CA ALA A 94 10.70 -19.78 0.32
C ALA A 94 10.21 -20.14 1.73
N ASP A 95 10.54 -19.33 2.76
CA ASP A 95 10.06 -19.56 4.13
C ASP A 95 8.54 -19.41 4.24
N ALA A 96 7.95 -18.53 3.46
CA ALA A 96 6.49 -18.33 3.41
C ALA A 96 5.77 -19.31 2.47
N GLY A 97 6.51 -20.05 1.64
CA GLY A 97 5.97 -20.98 0.65
C GLY A 97 5.33 -20.26 -0.55
N VAL A 98 5.86 -19.10 -0.93
CA VAL A 98 5.37 -18.28 -2.05
C VAL A 98 6.51 -17.99 -3.04
N PRO A 99 6.20 -17.68 -4.31
CA PRO A 99 7.23 -17.37 -5.31
C PRO A 99 7.93 -16.03 -5.05
N ALA A 100 7.23 -15.08 -4.42
CA ALA A 100 7.76 -13.79 -3.97
C ALA A 100 6.94 -13.28 -2.78
N LEU A 101 7.55 -12.51 -1.87
CA LEU A 101 6.88 -11.87 -0.74
C LEU A 101 5.96 -10.73 -1.21
N GLY A 102 6.32 -10.12 -2.33
CA GLY A 102 5.60 -9.05 -2.98
C GLY A 102 6.23 -8.67 -4.31
N TYR A 103 5.72 -7.61 -4.90
CA TYR A 103 6.15 -7.12 -6.20
C TYR A 103 6.13 -5.60 -6.22
N VAL A 104 7.07 -5.00 -6.95
CA VAL A 104 7.06 -3.55 -7.19
C VAL A 104 6.63 -3.29 -8.63
N VAL A 105 5.67 -2.38 -8.80
CA VAL A 105 5.19 -1.89 -10.10
C VAL A 105 5.10 -0.37 -10.07
N GLU A 106 5.02 0.27 -11.21
CA GLU A 106 4.66 1.69 -11.28
C GLU A 106 3.13 1.86 -11.15
N TYR A 107 2.68 2.88 -10.43
CA TYR A 107 1.26 3.17 -10.24
C TYR A 107 0.51 3.36 -11.57
N GLY A 108 1.17 4.01 -12.55
CA GLY A 108 0.59 4.22 -13.87
C GLY A 108 0.35 2.93 -14.64
N GLU A 109 1.29 1.98 -14.55
CA GLU A 109 1.16 0.67 -15.16
C GLU A 109 -0.03 -0.10 -14.56
N LEU A 110 -0.15 -0.13 -13.23
CA LEU A 110 -1.29 -0.74 -12.56
C LEU A 110 -2.61 -0.07 -12.96
N SER A 111 -2.64 1.27 -12.99
CA SER A 111 -3.84 2.01 -13.35
C SER A 111 -4.26 1.75 -14.79
N ALA A 112 -3.31 1.74 -15.74
CA ALA A 112 -3.57 1.43 -17.14
C ALA A 112 -4.13 0.01 -17.33
N ALA A 113 -3.53 -0.99 -16.67
CA ALA A 113 -4.00 -2.37 -16.71
C ALA A 113 -5.44 -2.53 -16.18
N LEU A 114 -5.78 -1.81 -15.11
CA LEU A 114 -7.12 -1.82 -14.55
C LEU A 114 -8.15 -1.13 -15.46
N VAL A 115 -7.80 0.02 -16.04
CA VAL A 115 -8.65 0.75 -16.98
C VAL A 115 -8.90 -0.07 -18.25
N GLU A 116 -7.87 -0.68 -18.82
CA GLU A 116 -8.00 -1.57 -19.99
C GLU A 116 -8.93 -2.75 -19.67
N ARG A 117 -8.81 -3.34 -18.50
CA ARG A 117 -9.68 -4.44 -18.07
C ARG A 117 -11.12 -3.99 -17.83
N LEU A 118 -11.33 -2.80 -17.31
CA LEU A 118 -12.67 -2.20 -17.15
C LEU A 118 -13.35 -1.97 -18.49
N ALA A 119 -12.64 -1.45 -19.48
CA ALA A 119 -13.19 -1.20 -20.81
C ALA A 119 -13.79 -2.47 -21.48
N SER A 120 -13.25 -3.65 -21.12
CA SER A 120 -13.73 -4.95 -21.61
C SER A 120 -14.71 -5.66 -20.66
N SER A 121 -15.09 -5.05 -19.54
CA SER A 121 -15.85 -5.73 -18.47
C SER A 121 -17.36 -5.55 -18.53
N GLY A 122 -17.85 -4.57 -19.28
CA GLY A 122 -19.27 -4.18 -19.29
C GLY A 122 -19.69 -3.33 -18.09
N ILE A 123 -18.78 -2.94 -17.20
CA ILE A 123 -19.06 -2.02 -16.10
C ILE A 123 -19.30 -0.61 -16.67
N GLU A 124 -20.39 0.02 -16.24
CA GLU A 124 -20.76 1.36 -16.67
C GLU A 124 -19.82 2.40 -16.01
N THR A 125 -19.13 3.19 -16.85
CA THR A 125 -18.39 4.36 -16.36
C THR A 125 -19.29 5.57 -16.40
N VAL A 126 -19.50 6.21 -15.25
CA VAL A 126 -20.43 7.33 -15.07
C VAL A 126 -19.65 8.63 -14.91
N MET A 127 -20.09 9.68 -15.57
CA MET A 127 -19.57 11.04 -15.37
C MET A 127 -20.25 11.70 -14.17
N ALA A 128 -19.48 12.49 -13.38
CA ALA A 128 -19.96 13.08 -12.15
C ALA A 128 -21.25 13.94 -12.28
N GLU A 129 -21.40 14.61 -13.44
CA GLU A 129 -22.53 15.49 -13.75
C GLU A 129 -23.85 14.71 -13.99
N HIS A 130 -23.76 13.42 -14.24
CA HIS A 130 -24.87 12.56 -14.63
C HIS A 130 -24.93 11.27 -13.80
N ALA A 131 -24.39 11.29 -12.56
CA ALA A 131 -24.41 10.12 -11.71
C ALA A 131 -25.87 9.72 -11.38
N PRO A 132 -26.32 8.51 -11.80
CA PRO A 132 -27.67 8.06 -11.48
C PRO A 132 -27.82 7.80 -9.99
N PRO A 133 -29.06 7.78 -9.46
CA PRO A 133 -29.30 7.36 -8.08
C PRO A 133 -28.81 5.93 -7.87
N ALA A 134 -28.30 5.64 -6.67
CA ALA A 134 -27.79 4.33 -6.32
C ALA A 134 -28.32 3.86 -4.95
N ARG A 135 -28.53 2.54 -4.84
CA ARG A 135 -28.97 1.93 -3.57
C ARG A 135 -27.85 1.90 -2.53
N CYS A 136 -26.59 1.86 -2.96
CA CYS A 136 -25.43 1.93 -2.09
C CYS A 136 -24.30 2.72 -2.78
N ILE A 137 -23.61 3.59 -2.04
CA ILE A 137 -22.48 4.36 -2.52
C ILE A 137 -21.20 3.83 -1.88
N VAL A 138 -20.16 3.61 -2.68
CA VAL A 138 -18.83 3.24 -2.20
C VAL A 138 -17.86 4.39 -2.45
N HIS A 139 -17.30 4.92 -1.38
CA HIS A 139 -16.23 5.91 -1.45
C HIS A 139 -14.89 5.20 -1.52
N ALA A 140 -14.24 5.27 -2.69
CA ALA A 140 -12.91 4.71 -2.97
C ALA A 140 -11.90 5.79 -3.36
N GLU A 141 -12.24 7.08 -3.15
CA GLU A 141 -11.46 8.24 -3.53
C GLU A 141 -10.91 9.02 -2.33
N GLY A 142 -9.77 9.69 -2.58
CA GLY A 142 -9.25 10.72 -1.70
C GLY A 142 -8.80 10.26 -0.33
N ALA A 143 -8.63 11.23 0.55
CA ALA A 143 -8.42 11.02 1.97
C ALA A 143 -9.74 11.27 2.69
N ALA A 144 -10.01 10.51 3.76
CA ALA A 144 -11.20 10.71 4.58
C ALA A 144 -11.20 12.13 5.21
N GLU A 145 -12.18 12.95 4.87
CA GLU A 145 -12.32 14.31 5.41
C GLU A 145 -12.67 14.29 6.91
N ASP A 146 -13.49 13.32 7.33
CA ASP A 146 -13.94 13.13 8.73
C ASP A 146 -13.08 12.12 9.50
N ALA A 147 -11.82 11.97 9.14
CA ALA A 147 -10.93 11.03 9.81
C ALA A 147 -10.17 11.68 10.96
N SER A 148 -9.94 10.91 12.02
CA SER A 148 -8.92 11.26 13.00
C SER A 148 -7.56 11.25 12.30
N GLU A 149 -6.80 12.34 12.45
CA GLU A 149 -5.45 12.47 11.89
C GLU A 149 -4.42 12.42 13.03
N LYS A 150 -3.46 11.49 12.90
CA LYS A 150 -2.24 11.49 13.68
C LYS A 150 -1.08 11.85 12.75
N ARG A 151 -0.53 13.04 12.91
CA ARG A 151 0.68 13.45 12.20
C ARG A 151 1.89 12.85 12.90
N TYR A 152 2.78 12.30 12.12
CA TYR A 152 4.11 11.97 12.60
C TYR A 152 4.98 13.21 12.40
N ASP A 153 5.91 13.45 13.33
CA ASP A 153 6.92 14.51 13.16
C ASP A 153 7.97 14.05 12.12
N GLN A 154 7.47 13.63 10.96
CA GLN A 154 8.25 13.09 9.85
C GLN A 154 7.60 13.41 8.50
N ASP A 155 8.47 13.68 7.52
CA ASP A 155 8.17 13.65 6.10
C ASP A 155 8.94 12.50 5.43
N ALA A 156 8.43 11.95 4.33
CA ALA A 156 9.14 10.99 3.51
C ALA A 156 9.79 11.68 2.32
N ILE A 157 11.07 11.39 2.10
CA ILE A 157 11.72 11.64 0.83
C ILE A 157 11.53 10.38 -0.01
N VAL A 158 10.93 10.53 -1.18
CA VAL A 158 10.67 9.42 -2.11
C VAL A 158 11.39 9.67 -3.43
N GLY A 159 11.83 8.60 -4.08
CA GLY A 159 12.50 8.70 -5.38
C GLY A 159 13.03 7.35 -5.85
N VAL A 160 13.91 7.40 -6.85
CA VAL A 160 14.55 6.22 -7.44
C VAL A 160 16.05 6.43 -7.47
N VAL A 161 16.81 5.41 -7.06
CA VAL A 161 18.29 5.41 -7.12
C VAL A 161 18.80 4.26 -7.95
N GLN A 162 19.89 4.49 -8.65
CA GLN A 162 20.64 3.48 -9.38
C GLN A 162 21.82 3.00 -8.54
N THR A 163 22.10 1.70 -8.58
CA THR A 163 23.22 1.08 -7.84
C THR A 163 24.13 0.28 -8.75
N GLN A 164 25.35 0.03 -8.27
CA GLN A 164 26.29 -0.87 -8.90
C GLN A 164 26.85 -1.83 -7.84
N PRO A 165 26.56 -3.14 -7.93
CA PRO A 165 25.76 -3.81 -8.99
C PRO A 165 24.31 -3.32 -9.05
N ALA A 166 23.61 -3.65 -10.15
CA ALA A 166 22.18 -3.37 -10.32
C ALA A 166 21.34 -4.00 -9.21
N ALA A 167 20.15 -3.46 -8.97
CA ALA A 167 19.22 -3.99 -7.96
C ALA A 167 18.89 -5.47 -8.24
N ALA A 168 18.87 -6.26 -7.17
CA ALA A 168 18.41 -7.64 -7.20
C ALA A 168 17.00 -7.73 -6.57
N ALA A 169 16.39 -8.93 -6.55
CA ALA A 169 15.07 -9.18 -5.98
C ALA A 169 15.01 -9.07 -4.43
N THR A 170 15.81 -8.16 -3.85
CA THR A 170 15.92 -7.95 -2.41
C THR A 170 15.49 -6.54 -2.04
N ALA A 171 14.50 -6.44 -1.16
CA ALA A 171 14.13 -5.18 -0.51
C ALA A 171 14.94 -4.99 0.77
N PHE A 172 15.26 -3.76 1.08
CA PHE A 172 15.95 -3.39 2.32
C PHE A 172 15.10 -2.42 3.12
N GLU A 173 14.94 -2.71 4.40
CA GLU A 173 14.36 -1.80 5.38
C GLU A 173 15.40 -1.54 6.47
N ARG A 174 15.82 -0.30 6.60
CA ARG A 174 16.80 0.08 7.60
C ARG A 174 16.26 1.19 8.49
N PHE A 175 16.16 0.89 9.75
CA PHE A 175 15.76 1.87 10.75
C PHE A 175 17.00 2.71 11.13
N THR A 176 16.91 4.00 10.86
CA THR A 176 17.95 4.98 11.19
C THR A 176 17.50 5.85 12.36
N ASP A 177 18.40 6.67 12.90
CA ASP A 177 18.06 7.61 13.98
C ASP A 177 17.08 8.72 13.52
N GLU A 178 17.02 8.95 12.21
CA GLU A 178 16.10 9.93 11.61
C GLU A 178 14.73 9.32 11.28
N GLY A 179 14.70 8.03 10.96
CA GLY A 179 13.51 7.32 10.56
C GLY A 179 13.81 6.10 9.69
N PRO A 180 12.78 5.41 9.19
CA PRO A 180 12.95 4.25 8.33
C PRO A 180 13.43 4.66 6.94
N LEU A 181 14.39 3.90 6.38
CA LEU A 181 14.84 3.98 5.00
C LEU A 181 14.56 2.65 4.32
N ALA A 182 13.58 2.64 3.44
CA ALA A 182 13.22 1.50 2.60
C ALA A 182 13.81 1.64 1.20
N LEU A 183 14.32 0.52 0.66
CA LEU A 183 14.72 0.38 -0.74
C LEU A 183 13.99 -0.84 -1.32
N LEU A 184 13.23 -0.61 -2.38
CA LEU A 184 12.41 -1.61 -3.06
C LEU A 184 12.96 -1.84 -4.46
N PRO A 185 13.22 -3.07 -4.90
CA PRO A 185 13.73 -3.34 -6.25
C PRO A 185 12.69 -2.90 -7.30
N LEU A 186 13.16 -2.14 -8.29
CA LEU A 186 12.37 -1.66 -9.43
C LEU A 186 13.19 -1.87 -10.71
N ALA A 187 13.01 -2.99 -11.38
CA ALA A 187 13.88 -3.49 -12.42
C ALA A 187 15.35 -3.51 -11.94
N GLU A 188 16.24 -2.78 -12.57
CA GLU A 188 17.66 -2.71 -12.22
C GLU A 188 18.02 -1.59 -11.22
N ARG A 189 17.00 -0.89 -10.68
CA ARG A 189 17.10 0.26 -9.78
C ARG A 189 16.42 -0.03 -8.44
N TYR A 190 16.56 0.89 -7.50
CA TYR A 190 15.78 0.88 -6.28
C TYR A 190 14.85 2.10 -6.19
N ALA A 191 13.57 1.87 -5.98
CA ALA A 191 12.70 2.87 -5.42
C ALA A 191 13.02 3.04 -3.93
N PHE A 192 13.02 4.26 -3.40
CA PHE A 192 13.27 4.48 -1.99
C PHE A 192 12.19 5.34 -1.34
N VAL A 193 12.01 5.07 -0.04
CA VAL A 193 11.21 5.88 0.88
C VAL A 193 12.08 6.11 2.12
N TRP A 194 12.45 7.36 2.38
CA TRP A 194 13.28 7.73 3.52
C TRP A 194 12.52 8.69 4.44
N GLY A 195 12.10 8.19 5.60
CA GLY A 195 11.48 9.00 6.65
C GLY A 195 12.52 9.82 7.40
N ALA A 196 12.26 11.12 7.54
CA ALA A 196 13.10 12.02 8.33
C ALA A 196 12.23 13.15 8.92
N ARG A 197 12.77 13.88 9.91
CA ARG A 197 12.09 15.09 10.42
C ARG A 197 11.83 16.07 9.27
N PRO A 198 10.73 16.85 9.28
CA PRO A 198 10.34 17.66 8.13
C PRO A 198 11.42 18.61 7.62
N GLU A 199 12.16 19.26 8.52
CA GLU A 199 13.26 20.15 8.15
C GLU A 199 14.42 19.38 7.49
N ARG A 200 14.77 18.24 8.06
CA ARG A 200 15.83 17.36 7.52
C ARG A 200 15.44 16.79 6.17
N ALA A 201 14.19 16.35 6.00
CA ALA A 201 13.68 15.84 4.73
C ALA A 201 13.79 16.89 3.62
N ARG A 202 13.37 18.13 3.91
CA ARG A 202 13.50 19.24 2.97
C ARG A 202 14.96 19.58 2.65
N ALA A 203 15.83 19.60 3.66
CA ALA A 203 17.26 19.83 3.47
C ALA A 203 17.89 18.74 2.60
N LEU A 204 17.63 17.47 2.88
CA LEU A 204 18.11 16.33 2.08
C LEU A 204 17.60 16.35 0.64
N ALA A 205 16.35 16.73 0.41
CA ALA A 205 15.81 16.83 -0.94
C ALA A 205 16.46 17.96 -1.76
N ALA A 206 16.95 19.02 -1.10
CA ALA A 206 17.50 20.20 -1.74
C ALA A 206 19.02 20.14 -2.03
N VAL A 207 19.78 19.23 -1.36
CA VAL A 207 21.23 19.15 -1.58
C VAL A 207 21.57 18.62 -2.97
N PRO A 208 22.78 18.93 -3.52
CA PRO A 208 23.24 18.33 -4.76
C PRO A 208 23.23 16.80 -4.74
N GLN A 209 23.11 16.17 -5.91
CA GLN A 209 22.99 14.72 -6.05
C GLN A 209 24.09 13.96 -5.28
N ASP A 210 25.34 14.35 -5.44
CA ASP A 210 26.46 13.64 -4.81
C ASP A 210 26.40 13.68 -3.29
N ALA A 211 26.03 14.83 -2.73
CA ALA A 211 25.82 14.97 -1.28
C ALA A 211 24.67 14.10 -0.79
N PHE A 212 23.55 14.05 -1.52
CA PHE A 212 22.42 13.17 -1.20
C PHE A 212 22.82 11.69 -1.22
N LEU A 213 23.53 11.26 -2.25
CA LEU A 213 24.00 9.87 -2.38
C LEU A 213 24.98 9.49 -1.26
N GLN A 214 25.84 10.41 -0.82
CA GLN A 214 26.71 10.19 0.34
C GLN A 214 25.93 10.02 1.64
N GLU A 215 24.93 10.89 1.88
CA GLU A 215 24.05 10.78 3.06
C GLU A 215 23.29 9.45 3.04
N MET A 216 22.71 9.08 1.90
CA MET A 216 21.99 7.81 1.75
C MET A 216 22.92 6.61 1.94
N ALA A 217 24.15 6.65 1.40
CA ALA A 217 25.13 5.58 1.57
C ALA A 217 25.50 5.37 3.05
N ARG A 218 25.64 6.46 3.83
CA ARG A 218 25.84 6.37 5.28
C ARG A 218 24.64 5.78 5.98
N ALA A 219 23.43 6.20 5.59
CA ALA A 219 22.18 5.74 6.20
C ALA A 219 21.92 4.25 5.94
N ILE A 220 22.06 3.77 4.68
CA ILE A 220 21.78 2.37 4.30
C ILE A 220 22.94 1.41 4.62
N GLY A 221 24.17 1.91 4.69
CA GLY A 221 25.37 1.09 4.80
C GLY A 221 25.76 0.40 3.49
N GLY A 222 26.84 -0.38 3.50
CA GLY A 222 27.47 -0.95 2.29
C GLY A 222 26.76 -2.16 1.66
N ARG A 223 25.51 -2.47 2.01
CA ARG A 223 24.85 -3.72 1.59
C ARG A 223 24.32 -3.72 0.15
N ILE A 224 24.03 -2.55 -0.39
CA ILE A 224 23.41 -2.39 -1.72
C ILE A 224 24.42 -2.05 -2.81
N GLY A 225 25.72 -2.10 -2.50
CA GLY A 225 26.77 -1.64 -3.40
C GLY A 225 26.90 -0.11 -3.44
N ARG A 226 27.50 0.41 -4.51
CA ARG A 226 27.72 1.84 -4.70
C ARG A 226 26.47 2.50 -5.30
N LEU A 227 26.01 3.58 -4.70
CA LEU A 227 24.98 4.45 -5.27
C LEU A 227 25.59 5.26 -6.42
N VAL A 228 24.93 5.26 -7.57
CA VAL A 228 25.44 5.87 -8.82
C VAL A 228 24.73 7.18 -9.12
N SER A 229 23.40 7.17 -9.08
CA SER A 229 22.59 8.34 -9.39
C SER A 229 21.25 8.31 -8.64
N VAL A 230 20.60 9.47 -8.53
CA VAL A 230 19.23 9.60 -8.09
C VAL A 230 18.42 10.32 -9.18
N GLU A 231 17.28 9.73 -9.58
CA GLU A 231 16.49 10.26 -10.71
C GLU A 231 15.49 11.33 -10.26
N SER A 232 14.91 11.15 -9.08
CA SER A 232 13.91 12.10 -8.55
C SER A 232 13.95 12.11 -7.03
N ARG A 233 13.56 13.22 -6.46
CA ARG A 233 13.39 13.39 -5.00
C ARG A 233 12.18 14.27 -4.75
N ALA A 234 11.15 13.71 -4.11
CA ALA A 234 9.98 14.45 -3.69
C ALA A 234 9.78 14.28 -2.18
N VAL A 235 9.34 15.33 -1.51
CA VAL A 235 9.03 15.31 -0.07
C VAL A 235 7.53 15.21 0.10
N GLN A 236 7.07 14.28 0.92
CA GLN A 236 5.66 14.06 1.21
C GLN A 236 5.43 13.97 2.72
N PRO A 237 4.44 14.70 3.27
CA PRO A 237 4.12 14.62 4.68
C PRO A 237 3.57 13.23 5.04
N LEU A 238 3.93 12.75 6.23
CA LEU A 238 3.50 11.46 6.74
C LEU A 238 2.41 11.65 7.79
N ALA A 239 1.25 11.05 7.53
CA ALA A 239 0.14 11.06 8.45
C ALA A 239 -0.57 9.71 8.45
N LEU A 240 -1.10 9.32 9.60
CA LEU A 240 -2.09 8.27 9.74
C LEU A 240 -3.46 8.94 9.81
N ARG A 241 -4.35 8.60 8.90
CA ARG A 241 -5.75 9.03 8.94
C ARG A 241 -6.62 7.79 9.03
N VAL A 242 -7.53 7.77 9.98
CA VAL A 242 -8.46 6.66 10.16
C VAL A 242 -9.86 7.22 10.38
N ARG A 243 -10.79 6.81 9.54
CA ARG A 243 -12.19 7.15 9.69
C ARG A 243 -12.80 6.41 10.89
N ALA A 244 -13.67 7.09 11.65
CA ALA A 244 -14.32 6.52 12.82
C ALA A 244 -15.22 5.33 12.45
N SER A 245 -15.92 5.42 11.31
CA SER A 245 -16.75 4.33 10.78
C SER A 245 -16.41 4.07 9.31
N ARG A 246 -16.37 2.80 8.92
CA ARG A 246 -16.19 2.37 7.52
C ARG A 246 -17.51 2.34 6.75
N VAL A 247 -18.62 2.55 7.43
CA VAL A 247 -19.98 2.51 6.84
C VAL A 247 -20.82 3.65 7.36
N GLY A 248 -21.71 4.14 6.52
CA GLY A 248 -22.78 5.09 6.81
C GLY A 248 -24.15 4.51 6.45
N ALA A 249 -25.15 5.36 6.34
CA ALA A 249 -26.48 4.98 5.86
C ALA A 249 -26.39 4.71 4.35
N ARG A 250 -26.32 3.43 3.97
CA ARG A 250 -26.14 2.97 2.57
C ARG A 250 -24.82 3.47 1.92
N GLU A 251 -23.80 3.64 2.74
CA GLU A 251 -22.49 4.10 2.30
C GLU A 251 -21.37 3.22 2.84
N VAL A 252 -20.32 3.01 2.04
CA VAL A 252 -19.13 2.25 2.42
C VAL A 252 -17.88 3.05 2.05
N PHE A 253 -16.86 3.01 2.90
CA PHE A 253 -15.58 3.63 2.69
C PHE A 253 -14.48 2.56 2.60
N VAL A 254 -13.71 2.56 1.51
CA VAL A 254 -12.63 1.60 1.24
C VAL A 254 -11.33 2.29 0.87
N GLY A 255 -10.21 1.62 1.09
CA GLY A 255 -8.90 2.18 0.76
C GLY A 255 -8.62 3.49 1.51
N ASN A 256 -8.10 4.50 0.80
CA ASN A 256 -7.74 5.78 1.42
C ASN A 256 -8.95 6.57 1.95
N ALA A 257 -10.15 6.33 1.44
CA ALA A 257 -11.37 6.91 1.98
C ALA A 257 -11.69 6.39 3.39
N ALA A 258 -11.27 5.17 3.73
CA ALA A 258 -11.42 4.60 5.07
C ALA A 258 -10.19 4.87 5.96
N GLN A 259 -8.99 4.70 5.41
CA GLN A 259 -7.73 4.89 6.14
C GLN A 259 -6.55 5.19 5.22
N THR A 260 -5.74 6.17 5.59
CA THR A 260 -4.42 6.43 4.99
C THR A 260 -3.35 6.01 5.98
N LEU A 261 -2.45 5.11 5.58
CA LEU A 261 -1.41 4.56 6.45
C LEU A 261 -0.06 5.24 6.20
N HIS A 262 0.80 5.19 7.21
CA HIS A 262 2.23 5.50 7.03
C HIS A 262 2.83 4.56 5.98
N PRO A 263 3.66 5.04 5.03
CA PRO A 263 4.20 4.21 3.94
C PRO A 263 5.18 3.14 4.39
N VAL A 264 5.57 3.11 5.65
CA VAL A 264 6.36 2.01 6.24
C VAL A 264 5.69 0.67 5.92
N ALA A 265 6.45 -0.25 5.39
CA ALA A 265 6.00 -1.57 4.93
C ALA A 265 4.99 -1.58 3.74
N GLY A 266 4.71 -0.44 3.07
CA GLY A 266 3.94 -0.39 1.83
C GLY A 266 2.51 -0.96 1.89
N GLN A 267 1.84 -0.93 3.06
CA GLN A 267 0.57 -1.65 3.29
C GLN A 267 -0.69 -0.91 2.84
N GLY A 268 -0.64 0.40 2.56
CA GLY A 268 -1.84 1.20 2.32
C GLY A 268 -2.69 0.70 1.15
N LEU A 269 -2.10 0.57 -0.04
CA LEU A 269 -2.81 0.05 -1.21
C LEU A 269 -3.20 -1.42 -1.03
N ASN A 270 -2.33 -2.25 -0.48
CA ASN A 270 -2.61 -3.66 -0.23
C ASN A 270 -3.84 -3.87 0.66
N LEU A 271 -3.99 -3.03 1.69
CA LEU A 271 -5.18 -3.04 2.55
C LEU A 271 -6.43 -2.64 1.78
N GLY A 272 -6.33 -1.60 0.92
CA GLY A 272 -7.44 -1.15 0.08
C GLY A 272 -7.89 -2.20 -0.94
N LEU A 273 -6.97 -2.93 -1.56
CA LEU A 273 -7.30 -4.03 -2.49
C LEU A 273 -8.02 -5.18 -1.76
N ARG A 274 -7.59 -5.50 -0.53
CA ARG A 274 -8.31 -6.47 0.31
C ARG A 274 -9.67 -5.94 0.75
N ASP A 275 -9.82 -4.64 1.06
CA ASP A 275 -11.13 -4.04 1.35
C ASP A 275 -12.09 -4.26 0.18
N ALA A 276 -11.64 -3.96 -1.05
CA ALA A 276 -12.43 -4.13 -2.27
C ALA A 276 -12.82 -5.59 -2.51
N TRP A 277 -11.89 -6.50 -2.34
CA TRP A 277 -12.11 -7.94 -2.56
C TRP A 277 -13.11 -8.55 -1.55
N ASP A 278 -12.92 -8.25 -0.26
CA ASP A 278 -13.81 -8.75 0.80
C ASP A 278 -15.22 -8.17 0.68
N LEU A 279 -15.35 -6.88 0.30
CA LEU A 279 -16.63 -6.25 0.06
C LEU A 279 -17.37 -6.91 -1.11
N ALA A 280 -16.67 -7.15 -2.22
CA ALA A 280 -17.23 -7.85 -3.38
C ALA A 280 -17.66 -9.28 -3.03
N ALA A 281 -16.89 -10.00 -2.22
CA ALA A 281 -17.24 -11.34 -1.76
C ALA A 281 -18.51 -11.35 -0.91
N ILE A 282 -18.69 -10.36 -0.03
CA ILE A 282 -19.90 -10.23 0.81
C ILE A 282 -21.12 -9.89 -0.04
N TRP A 283 -20.97 -9.04 -1.05
CA TRP A 283 -22.09 -8.59 -1.89
C TRP A 283 -22.54 -9.60 -2.93
N ARG A 284 -21.70 -10.57 -3.27
CA ARG A 284 -22.07 -11.62 -4.25
C ARG A 284 -23.40 -12.30 -3.95
N ASP A 285 -23.68 -12.52 -2.67
CA ASP A 285 -24.86 -13.24 -2.19
C ASP A 285 -25.87 -12.31 -1.47
N ALA A 286 -25.72 -10.99 -1.61
CA ALA A 286 -26.59 -10.02 -0.94
C ALA A 286 -27.65 -9.49 -1.91
N ASP A 287 -28.93 -9.55 -1.54
CA ASP A 287 -30.02 -8.97 -2.34
C ASP A 287 -30.00 -7.43 -2.33
N ASP A 288 -29.58 -6.84 -1.20
CA ASP A 288 -29.46 -5.38 -1.04
C ASP A 288 -28.05 -5.03 -0.50
N PRO A 289 -27.14 -4.54 -1.36
CA PRO A 289 -25.76 -4.19 -0.96
C PRO A 289 -25.72 -3.08 0.10
N GLY A 290 -26.72 -2.19 0.15
CA GLY A 290 -26.81 -1.09 1.12
C GLY A 290 -27.50 -1.45 2.44
N ALA A 291 -27.98 -2.69 2.60
CA ALA A 291 -28.65 -3.10 3.84
C ALA A 291 -27.71 -3.08 5.05
N ALA A 292 -28.16 -2.54 6.17
CA ALA A 292 -27.35 -2.39 7.38
C ALA A 292 -26.69 -3.71 7.85
N PRO A 293 -27.35 -4.88 7.86
CA PRO A 293 -26.72 -6.14 8.24
C PRO A 293 -25.57 -6.54 7.32
N VAL A 294 -25.68 -6.27 6.00
CA VAL A 294 -24.65 -6.55 5.00
C VAL A 294 -23.43 -5.67 5.24
N LEU A 295 -23.65 -4.37 5.45
CA LEU A 295 -22.60 -3.40 5.74
C LEU A 295 -21.88 -3.71 7.07
N LEU A 296 -22.61 -4.10 8.11
CA LEU A 296 -22.04 -4.50 9.39
C LEU A 296 -21.21 -5.79 9.28
N ARG A 297 -21.60 -6.73 8.41
CA ARG A 297 -20.77 -7.92 8.10
C ARG A 297 -19.44 -7.52 7.51
N PHE A 298 -19.40 -6.55 6.60
CA PHE A 298 -18.14 -6.00 6.06
C PHE A 298 -17.28 -5.39 7.18
N VAL A 299 -17.85 -4.56 8.04
CA VAL A 299 -17.13 -3.98 9.19
C VAL A 299 -16.52 -5.08 10.07
N ALA A 300 -17.29 -6.11 10.39
CA ALA A 300 -16.82 -7.23 11.22
C ALA A 300 -15.66 -7.99 10.56
N THR A 301 -15.75 -8.27 9.25
CA THR A 301 -14.70 -8.95 8.48
C THR A 301 -13.40 -8.13 8.46
N ARG A 302 -13.51 -6.79 8.24
CA ARG A 302 -12.34 -5.92 8.15
C ARG A 302 -11.73 -5.51 9.49
N ARG A 303 -12.47 -5.66 10.61
CA ARG A 303 -12.04 -5.20 11.94
C ARG A 303 -10.68 -5.76 12.38
N LEU A 304 -10.46 -7.05 12.14
CA LEU A 304 -9.19 -7.70 12.51
C LEU A 304 -8.05 -7.31 11.58
N ASP A 305 -8.28 -7.35 10.26
CA ASP A 305 -7.23 -7.05 9.28
C ASP A 305 -6.81 -5.59 9.32
N ALA A 306 -7.76 -4.67 9.18
CA ALA A 306 -7.46 -3.26 9.20
C ALA A 306 -6.92 -2.82 10.57
N GLY A 307 -7.56 -3.24 11.66
CA GLY A 307 -7.13 -2.89 13.00
C GLY A 307 -5.72 -3.39 13.34
N ALA A 308 -5.37 -4.61 12.93
CA ALA A 308 -4.02 -5.13 13.15
C ALA A 308 -3.00 -4.45 12.23
N THR A 309 -3.31 -4.25 10.95
CA THR A 309 -2.42 -3.57 10.01
C THR A 309 -2.14 -2.12 10.45
N ILE A 310 -3.18 -1.38 10.85
CA ILE A 310 -3.05 -0.01 11.38
C ILE A 310 -2.15 0.01 12.61
N ARG A 311 -2.42 -0.88 13.61
CA ARG A 311 -1.63 -0.93 14.86
C ARG A 311 -0.17 -1.32 14.61
N VAL A 312 0.09 -2.31 13.75
CA VAL A 312 1.46 -2.72 13.44
C VAL A 312 2.19 -1.60 12.70
N THR A 313 1.55 -0.95 11.74
CA THR A 313 2.14 0.18 11.01
C THR A 313 2.41 1.36 11.93
N ASP A 314 1.47 1.71 12.81
CA ASP A 314 1.64 2.79 13.79
C ASP A 314 2.72 2.46 14.83
N LEU A 315 2.77 1.21 15.30
CA LEU A 315 3.82 0.74 16.20
C LEU A 315 5.21 0.81 15.54
N LEU A 316 5.32 0.34 14.30
CA LEU A 316 6.58 0.43 13.54
C LEU A 316 6.98 1.90 13.32
N ALA A 317 6.06 2.77 12.91
CA ALA A 317 6.34 4.20 12.75
C ALA A 317 6.76 4.85 14.08
N GLY A 318 6.10 4.52 15.21
CA GLY A 318 6.38 5.10 16.53
C GLY A 318 7.59 4.49 17.25
N ALA A 319 7.78 3.19 17.17
CA ALA A 319 8.86 2.48 17.88
C ALA A 319 10.27 2.87 17.40
N PHE A 320 10.37 3.40 16.18
CA PHE A 320 11.64 3.82 15.59
C PHE A 320 11.95 5.30 15.74
N LEU A 321 10.98 6.09 16.24
CA LEU A 321 11.19 7.50 16.63
C LEU A 321 11.76 7.66 18.04
N GLY A 322 11.63 6.65 18.89
CA GLY A 322 12.14 6.63 20.27
C GLY A 322 13.60 6.22 20.32
N GLY A 323 14.53 7.19 20.34
CA GLY A 323 15.96 6.96 20.44
C GLY A 323 16.44 6.78 21.89
N GLY A 324 16.72 5.56 22.32
CA GLY A 324 17.44 5.27 23.53
C GLY A 324 18.21 3.95 23.37
N ARG A 325 19.38 3.82 24.00
CA ARG A 325 20.20 2.59 23.92
C ARG A 325 19.42 1.34 24.32
N LEU A 326 18.52 1.47 25.32
CA LEU A 326 17.64 0.38 25.76
C LEU A 326 16.60 0.01 24.69
N ALA A 327 15.95 0.98 24.07
CA ALA A 327 15.00 0.73 23.00
C ALA A 327 15.66 0.11 21.75
N SER A 328 16.86 0.58 21.39
CA SER A 328 17.67 -0.03 20.32
C SER A 328 18.05 -1.48 20.64
N ALA A 329 18.47 -1.76 21.86
CA ALA A 329 18.79 -3.12 22.29
C ALA A 329 17.57 -4.05 22.29
N ALA A 330 16.42 -3.58 22.80
CA ALA A 330 15.17 -4.35 22.78
C ALA A 330 14.71 -4.67 21.33
N ARG A 331 14.78 -3.71 20.41
CA ARG A 331 14.53 -3.93 18.99
C ARG A 331 15.50 -4.95 18.39
N GLY A 332 16.80 -4.82 18.70
CA GLY A 332 17.82 -5.76 18.26
C GLY A 332 17.55 -7.20 18.70
N LEU A 333 17.17 -7.38 19.96
CA LEU A 333 16.77 -8.69 20.51
C LEU A 333 15.51 -9.23 19.80
N ALA A 334 14.49 -8.40 19.61
CA ALA A 334 13.25 -8.81 18.93
C ALA A 334 13.52 -9.23 17.48
N MET A 335 14.33 -8.45 16.74
CA MET A 335 14.74 -8.81 15.37
C MET A 335 15.54 -10.11 15.36
N THR A 336 16.51 -10.27 16.25
CA THR A 336 17.31 -11.51 16.34
C THR A 336 16.44 -12.72 16.69
N ALA A 337 15.50 -12.57 17.62
CA ALA A 337 14.58 -13.63 17.99
C ALA A 337 13.70 -14.05 16.79
N LEU A 338 13.18 -13.11 16.03
CA LEU A 338 12.42 -13.40 14.80
C LEU A 338 13.30 -14.07 13.73
N ASP A 339 14.56 -13.66 13.57
CA ASP A 339 15.48 -14.22 12.59
C ASP A 339 15.83 -15.69 12.92
N VAL A 340 16.07 -15.98 14.22
CA VAL A 340 16.51 -17.30 14.70
C VAL A 340 15.36 -18.31 14.86
N LEU A 341 14.12 -17.84 15.04
CA LEU A 341 12.94 -18.70 15.26
C LEU A 341 12.13 -18.90 13.96
N PRO A 342 12.33 -19.99 13.18
CA PRO A 342 11.65 -20.18 11.89
C PRO A 342 10.12 -20.13 11.97
N PRO A 343 9.44 -20.69 13.01
CA PRO A 343 7.99 -20.57 13.11
C PRO A 343 7.49 -19.13 13.25
N ALA A 344 8.19 -18.31 14.07
CA ALA A 344 7.84 -16.91 14.27
C ALA A 344 8.08 -16.09 12.99
N ARG A 345 9.21 -16.34 12.30
CA ARG A 345 9.55 -15.71 11.02
C ARG A 345 8.51 -16.04 9.94
N ARG A 346 8.12 -17.31 9.80
CA ARG A 346 7.06 -17.76 8.86
C ARG A 346 5.71 -17.11 9.18
N PHE A 347 5.34 -17.10 10.47
CA PHE A 347 4.09 -16.45 10.89
C PHE A 347 4.11 -14.95 10.54
N PHE A 348 5.21 -14.26 10.83
CA PHE A 348 5.35 -12.84 10.51
C PHE A 348 5.31 -12.57 9.00
N ALA A 349 6.05 -13.34 8.19
CA ALA A 349 6.04 -13.24 6.74
C ALA A 349 4.65 -13.45 6.17
N ARG A 350 3.95 -14.52 6.56
CA ARG A 350 2.57 -14.79 6.11
C ARG A 350 1.61 -13.69 6.52
N ARG A 351 1.78 -13.14 7.72
CA ARG A 351 0.97 -12.02 8.21
C ARG A 351 1.12 -10.78 7.37
N MET A 352 2.35 -10.46 6.95
CA MET A 352 2.65 -9.32 6.09
C MET A 352 2.11 -9.52 4.66
N ILE A 353 2.15 -10.73 4.15
CA ILE A 353 1.68 -11.07 2.79
C ILE A 353 0.16 -11.03 2.71
N TYR A 354 -0.49 -11.73 3.63
CA TYR A 354 -1.92 -12.03 3.53
C TYR A 354 -2.81 -11.20 4.47
N GLY A 355 -2.27 -10.55 5.47
CA GLY A 355 -3.04 -9.99 6.58
C GLY A 355 -3.51 -11.07 7.57
N PRO A 356 -4.36 -10.69 8.55
CA PRO A 356 -4.79 -11.62 9.60
C PRO A 356 -5.80 -12.68 9.18
N SER A 357 -6.57 -12.42 8.16
CA SER A 357 -7.66 -13.30 7.69
C SER A 357 -7.28 -14.09 6.44
N ALA A 358 -6.08 -13.94 5.98
CA ALA A 358 -5.66 -14.51 4.73
C ALA A 358 -5.17 -15.95 4.90
N ILE A 359 -6.09 -16.84 4.79
CA ILE A 359 -5.87 -18.16 4.21
C ILE A 359 -6.30 -18.03 2.74
N PRO A 360 -5.44 -18.35 1.76
CA PRO A 360 -5.83 -18.31 0.35
C PRO A 360 -6.95 -19.26 0.03
#